data_8589d172b994e30124af040966061086
#
_entry.id   8589d172b994e30124af040966061086
#
_cell.length_a   1.000
_cell.length_b   1.000
_cell.length_c   1.000
_cell.angle_alpha   90.00
_cell.angle_beta   90.00
_cell.angle_gamma   90.00
#
_symmetry.space_group_name_H-M   'P 1'
#
loop_
_entity.id
_entity.type
_entity.pdbx_description
1 polymer ?
#
loop_
_entity_poly.entity_id
_entity_poly.type
_entity_poly.pdbx_seq_one_letter_code
_entity_poly.pdbx_strand_id
1 'polypeptide(L)'
;MDLLKQRLEIARMIAEELTETMDEKDRIELARWLKEDVRHRAEYRKIRESLRTGNDAWKEQEKGRVLIDTRWRMVKSRTIGRKTRWMTWSRLAAAILVPLCVGIIWFMNKNEGHEVKTVVVAEIEHGSTKARLELADGRKVDLNQETCLQLEEVGGTRILTMDNMVKYAGRDSLVAHSMEMKYNTLIVPRGGEFALELADGTRVWLNAESRLRYPVNFIGNERKVEMAGEVYFEVAKDKEKPFVVTVNGMDIRVLGTSFNVSAYQESVITTLVEGRVRLTGGNEQLVLAPNEQAVWTGDNFDVKQVDARNYILWKEGVFYFEDVDLETILDDMARWYNVNIFYVNPALKIKKFSVEIKRYENINEILRRIEQTKRVKFEIKDRTINVYE
;
A
#
# COMPACT_ATOMS: atom_id res chain seq x y z
N MET A 1 -7.22 -18.94 12.27
CA MET A 1 -6.11 -19.79 12.78
C MET A 1 -6.14 -21.21 12.23
N ASP A 2 -7.28 -21.71 11.75
CA ASP A 2 -7.43 -23.08 11.18
C ASP A 2 -6.85 -23.25 9.75
N LEU A 3 -7.08 -22.30 8.87
CA LEU A 3 -6.63 -22.37 7.46
C LEU A 3 -5.10 -22.46 7.29
N LEU A 4 -4.35 -21.78 8.15
CA LEU A 4 -2.88 -21.78 8.10
C LEU A 4 -2.31 -23.13 8.60
N LYS A 5 -2.92 -23.71 9.63
CA LYS A 5 -2.55 -25.04 10.14
C LYS A 5 -2.84 -26.12 9.09
N GLN A 6 -3.99 -26.06 8.45
CA GLN A 6 -4.36 -27.00 7.38
C GLN A 6 -3.39 -26.94 6.20
N ARG A 7 -2.98 -25.74 5.76
CA ARG A 7 -1.98 -25.56 4.69
C ARG A 7 -0.61 -26.09 5.05
N LEU A 8 -0.17 -25.92 6.29
CA LEU A 8 1.10 -26.46 6.77
C LEU A 8 1.08 -28.00 6.81
N GLU A 9 -0.03 -28.61 7.20
CA GLU A 9 -0.20 -30.07 7.23
C GLU A 9 -0.18 -30.68 5.82
N ILE A 10 -0.86 -30.02 4.86
CA ILE A 10 -0.80 -30.43 3.45
C ILE A 10 0.63 -30.31 2.89
N ALA A 11 1.35 -29.22 3.19
CA ALA A 11 2.72 -29.05 2.76
C ALA A 11 3.68 -30.10 3.36
N ARG A 12 3.46 -30.51 4.63
CA ARG A 12 4.18 -31.61 5.27
C ARG A 12 3.95 -32.94 4.54
N MET A 13 2.68 -33.28 4.28
CA MET A 13 2.32 -34.54 3.57
C MET A 13 2.94 -34.55 2.15
N ILE A 14 2.98 -33.44 1.42
CA ILE A 14 3.63 -33.37 0.11
C ILE A 14 5.15 -33.54 0.22
N ALA A 15 5.79 -33.02 1.27
CA ALA A 15 7.21 -33.21 1.50
C ALA A 15 7.55 -34.69 1.83
N GLU A 16 6.74 -35.34 2.64
CA GLU A 16 6.88 -36.77 2.97
C GLU A 16 6.63 -37.67 1.76
N GLU A 17 5.71 -37.31 0.85
CA GLU A 17 5.54 -37.98 -0.44
C GLU A 17 6.79 -37.91 -1.31
N LEU A 18 7.43 -36.73 -1.39
CA LEU A 18 8.64 -36.52 -2.16
C LEU A 18 9.88 -37.26 -1.61
N THR A 19 9.89 -37.50 -0.31
CA THR A 19 10.98 -38.23 0.38
C THR A 19 10.72 -39.71 0.55
N GLU A 20 9.58 -40.24 0.03
CA GLU A 20 9.13 -41.61 0.16
C GLU A 20 8.95 -42.07 1.62
N THR A 21 8.70 -41.14 2.55
CA THR A 21 8.55 -41.38 3.99
C THR A 21 7.10 -41.29 4.46
N MET A 22 6.16 -41.03 3.55
CA MET A 22 4.72 -40.85 3.86
C MET A 22 4.06 -42.18 4.33
N ASP A 23 3.32 -42.08 5.41
CA ASP A 23 2.51 -43.22 5.89
C ASP A 23 1.22 -43.41 5.08
N GLU A 24 0.56 -44.58 5.24
CA GLU A 24 -0.63 -44.95 4.48
C GLU A 24 -1.85 -44.09 4.85
N LYS A 25 -1.92 -43.58 6.07
CA LYS A 25 -3.00 -42.72 6.56
C LYS A 25 -2.92 -41.34 5.91
N ASP A 26 -1.75 -40.75 5.89
CA ASP A 26 -1.49 -39.43 5.28
C ASP A 26 -1.68 -39.49 3.75
N ARG A 27 -1.35 -40.61 3.12
CA ARG A 27 -1.60 -40.86 1.70
C ARG A 27 -3.09 -40.86 1.35
N ILE A 28 -3.92 -41.48 2.18
CA ILE A 28 -5.39 -41.47 1.99
C ILE A 28 -5.96 -40.07 2.19
N GLU A 29 -5.45 -39.34 3.17
CA GLU A 29 -5.91 -38.00 3.48
C GLU A 29 -5.54 -36.98 2.37
N LEU A 30 -4.32 -37.02 1.86
CA LEU A 30 -3.88 -36.23 0.73
C LEU A 30 -4.69 -36.56 -0.54
N ALA A 31 -4.96 -37.83 -0.81
CA ALA A 31 -5.77 -38.27 -1.94
C ALA A 31 -7.23 -37.77 -1.85
N ARG A 32 -7.79 -37.72 -0.64
CA ARG A 32 -9.13 -37.15 -0.38
C ARG A 32 -9.15 -35.68 -0.67
N TRP A 33 -8.21 -34.94 -0.10
CA TRP A 33 -8.09 -33.50 -0.28
C TRP A 33 -7.92 -33.10 -1.77
N LEU A 34 -7.16 -33.86 -2.56
CA LEU A 34 -7.00 -33.65 -4.02
C LEU A 34 -8.29 -33.92 -4.81
N LYS A 35 -9.25 -34.67 -4.27
CA LYS A 35 -10.55 -34.93 -4.92
C LYS A 35 -11.62 -33.91 -4.57
N GLU A 36 -11.49 -33.21 -3.46
CA GLU A 36 -12.49 -32.23 -2.96
C GLU A 36 -12.67 -31.01 -3.82
N ASP A 37 -11.57 -30.45 -4.37
CA ASP A 37 -11.62 -29.23 -5.20
C ASP A 37 -10.56 -29.27 -6.32
N VAL A 38 -10.95 -28.78 -7.51
CA VAL A 38 -10.03 -28.65 -8.66
C VAL A 38 -8.86 -27.71 -8.35
N ARG A 39 -9.07 -26.70 -7.50
CA ARG A 39 -8.04 -25.75 -7.05
C ARG A 39 -6.96 -26.42 -6.22
N HIS A 40 -7.27 -27.46 -5.45
CA HIS A 40 -6.29 -28.21 -4.65
C HIS A 40 -5.22 -28.89 -5.52
N ARG A 41 -5.56 -29.32 -6.73
CA ARG A 41 -4.59 -29.92 -7.68
C ARG A 41 -3.59 -28.89 -8.22
N ALA A 42 -4.02 -27.61 -8.35
CA ALA A 42 -3.14 -26.54 -8.77
C ALA A 42 -2.18 -26.13 -7.62
N GLU A 43 -2.70 -26.09 -6.39
CA GLU A 43 -1.93 -25.80 -5.18
C GLU A 43 -0.91 -26.90 -4.88
N TYR A 44 -1.29 -28.18 -5.01
CA TYR A 44 -0.39 -29.33 -4.88
C TYR A 44 0.79 -29.25 -5.86
N ARG A 45 0.53 -28.97 -7.15
CA ARG A 45 1.59 -28.83 -8.16
C ARG A 45 2.58 -27.73 -7.80
N LYS A 46 2.08 -26.58 -7.34
CA LYS A 46 2.89 -25.41 -6.96
C LYS A 46 3.78 -25.71 -5.75
N ILE A 47 3.25 -26.36 -4.72
CA ILE A 47 4.00 -26.73 -3.51
C ILE A 47 5.05 -27.80 -3.85
N ARG A 48 4.67 -28.84 -4.61
CA ARG A 48 5.57 -29.92 -5.03
C ARG A 48 6.75 -29.42 -5.84
N GLU A 49 6.53 -28.48 -6.77
CA GLU A 49 7.58 -27.89 -7.59
C GLU A 49 8.54 -27.01 -6.76
N SER A 50 8.01 -26.25 -5.82
CA SER A 50 8.80 -25.44 -4.87
C SER A 50 9.68 -26.31 -3.96
N LEU A 51 9.18 -27.44 -3.47
CA LEU A 51 9.95 -28.36 -2.62
C LEU A 51 10.99 -29.13 -3.42
N ARG A 52 10.73 -29.47 -4.69
CA ARG A 52 11.67 -30.15 -5.59
C ARG A 52 12.85 -29.28 -5.92
N THR A 53 12.63 -28.01 -6.28
CA THR A 53 13.71 -27.04 -6.55
C THR A 53 14.57 -26.78 -5.30
N GLY A 54 13.97 -26.72 -4.12
CA GLY A 54 14.70 -26.59 -2.84
C GLY A 54 15.58 -27.82 -2.54
N ASN A 55 15.10 -29.04 -2.83
CA ASN A 55 15.82 -30.29 -2.55
C ASN A 55 16.98 -30.53 -3.52
N ASP A 56 16.88 -30.04 -4.77
CA ASP A 56 18.00 -30.13 -5.74
C ASP A 56 19.15 -29.18 -5.37
N ALA A 57 18.87 -28.01 -4.85
CA ALA A 57 19.88 -27.08 -4.33
C ALA A 57 20.64 -27.68 -3.11
N TRP A 58 19.97 -28.46 -2.25
CA TRP A 58 20.57 -29.14 -1.10
C TRP A 58 21.49 -30.30 -1.53
N LYS A 59 21.07 -31.09 -2.51
CA LYS A 59 21.90 -32.18 -3.08
C LYS A 59 23.17 -31.69 -3.75
N GLU A 60 23.15 -30.51 -4.37
CA GLU A 60 24.36 -29.89 -4.95
C GLU A 60 25.31 -29.41 -3.88
N GLN A 61 24.82 -28.87 -2.76
CA GLN A 61 25.62 -28.43 -1.62
C GLN A 61 26.27 -29.61 -0.88
N GLU A 62 25.60 -30.76 -0.80
CA GLU A 62 26.12 -31.99 -0.19
C GLU A 62 27.22 -32.66 -1.07
N LYS A 63 27.06 -32.65 -2.38
CA LYS A 63 28.14 -33.06 -3.33
C LYS A 63 29.40 -32.21 -3.18
N GLY A 64 29.26 -30.92 -2.93
CA GLY A 64 30.36 -30.01 -2.65
C GLY A 64 31.12 -30.39 -1.36
N ARG A 65 30.41 -30.76 -0.29
CA ARG A 65 31.02 -31.20 0.98
C ARG A 65 31.77 -32.51 0.86
N VAL A 66 31.26 -33.49 0.15
CA VAL A 66 31.93 -34.81 -0.07
C VAL A 66 33.22 -34.65 -0.87
N LEU A 67 33.26 -33.73 -1.83
CA LEU A 67 34.46 -33.42 -2.61
C LEU A 67 35.59 -32.74 -1.78
N ILE A 68 35.24 -31.93 -0.80
CA ILE A 68 36.14 -31.28 0.13
C ILE A 68 36.79 -32.33 1.06
N ASP A 69 35.98 -33.23 1.63
CA ASP A 69 36.43 -34.26 2.56
C ASP A 69 37.38 -35.31 1.89
N THR A 70 37.14 -35.67 0.65
CA THR A 70 38.04 -36.57 -0.12
C THR A 70 39.35 -35.93 -0.45
N ARG A 71 39.43 -34.63 -0.75
CA ARG A 71 40.66 -33.89 -0.95
C ARG A 71 41.48 -33.74 0.34
N TRP A 72 40.83 -33.53 1.48
CA TRP A 72 41.51 -33.48 2.79
C TRP A 72 42.13 -34.81 3.19
N ARG A 73 41.51 -35.95 2.89
CA ARG A 73 42.09 -37.27 3.18
C ARG A 73 43.35 -37.57 2.33
N MET A 74 43.39 -37.10 1.07
CA MET A 74 44.59 -37.27 0.23
C MET A 74 45.77 -36.38 0.66
N VAL A 75 45.52 -35.22 1.28
CA VAL A 75 46.58 -34.36 1.83
C VAL A 75 47.14 -34.95 3.11
N LYS A 76 46.31 -35.61 3.95
CA LYS A 76 46.72 -36.20 5.24
C LYS A 76 47.59 -37.43 5.10
N SER A 77 47.54 -38.17 3.96
CA SER A 77 48.30 -39.38 3.72
C SER A 77 49.73 -39.13 3.21
N ARG A 78 50.10 -37.90 2.82
CA ARG A 78 51.44 -37.55 2.30
C ARG A 78 52.39 -36.90 3.31
N THR A 79 51.97 -36.69 4.57
CA THR A 79 52.79 -35.93 5.55
C THR A 79 53.17 -36.70 6.82
N ILE A 80 53.07 -38.03 6.83
CA ILE A 80 53.53 -38.81 7.99
C ILE A 80 54.74 -39.68 7.58
N GLY A 81 55.90 -39.13 7.79
CA GLY A 81 57.15 -39.91 7.64
C GLY A 81 58.43 -39.09 7.72
N ARG A 82 58.72 -38.46 8.84
CA ARG A 82 60.08 -38.21 9.31
C ARG A 82 60.10 -37.75 10.76
N LYS A 83 60.41 -38.65 11.66
CA LYS A 83 60.87 -38.32 13.01
C LYS A 83 62.25 -37.68 12.91
N THR A 84 62.37 -36.39 13.17
CA THR A 84 63.65 -35.71 13.45
C THR A 84 63.47 -34.80 14.66
N ARG A 85 64.39 -34.99 15.59
CA ARG A 85 64.76 -34.24 16.79
C ARG A 85 64.40 -32.73 16.71
N TRP A 86 63.13 -32.36 17.13
CA TRP A 86 62.70 -30.96 17.14
C TRP A 86 62.01 -30.57 18.46
N MET A 87 62.58 -31.04 19.59
CA MET A 87 61.96 -30.86 20.90
C MET A 87 62.40 -29.60 21.64
N THR A 88 63.25 -28.78 21.07
CA THR A 88 63.73 -27.54 21.71
C THR A 88 63.26 -26.26 21.01
N TRP A 89 62.97 -26.30 19.74
CA TRP A 89 62.45 -25.11 18.98
C TRP A 89 60.95 -24.90 19.10
N SER A 90 60.17 -25.94 19.44
CA SER A 90 58.72 -25.82 19.60
C SER A 90 58.32 -25.00 20.83
N ARG A 91 59.16 -24.95 21.86
CA ARG A 91 58.93 -24.13 23.08
C ARG A 91 59.16 -22.64 22.85
N LEU A 92 60.10 -22.25 21.97
CA LEU A 92 60.32 -20.86 21.59
C LEU A 92 59.22 -20.37 20.60
N ALA A 93 58.79 -21.22 19.65
CA ALA A 93 57.73 -20.89 18.72
C ALA A 93 56.38 -20.68 19.42
N ALA A 94 56.06 -21.47 20.46
CA ALA A 94 54.85 -21.32 21.25
C ALA A 94 54.88 -20.01 22.06
N ALA A 95 56.04 -19.58 22.57
CA ALA A 95 56.17 -18.34 23.31
C ALA A 95 55.97 -17.07 22.48
N ILE A 96 56.12 -17.16 21.15
CA ILE A 96 55.89 -16.04 20.21
C ILE A 96 54.49 -16.13 19.58
N LEU A 97 54.01 -17.34 19.24
CA LEU A 97 52.72 -17.54 18.59
C LEU A 97 51.52 -17.28 19.50
N VAL A 98 51.61 -17.67 20.80
CA VAL A 98 50.51 -17.46 21.75
C VAL A 98 50.21 -15.96 22.00
N PRO A 99 51.22 -15.09 22.31
CA PRO A 99 50.89 -13.66 22.44
C PRO A 99 50.49 -13.01 21.11
N LEU A 100 51.03 -13.52 19.96
CA LEU A 100 50.60 -13.02 18.64
C LEU A 100 49.16 -13.40 18.33
N CYS A 101 48.74 -14.63 18.63
CA CYS A 101 47.32 -15.04 18.50
C CYS A 101 46.39 -14.29 19.47
N VAL A 102 46.83 -14.10 20.72
CA VAL A 102 46.08 -13.28 21.72
C VAL A 102 46.03 -11.83 21.26
N GLY A 103 47.11 -11.28 20.70
CA GLY A 103 47.14 -9.94 20.12
C GLY A 103 46.22 -9.79 18.90
N ILE A 104 46.20 -10.80 18.01
CA ILE A 104 45.29 -10.81 16.86
C ILE A 104 43.83 -10.96 17.33
N ILE A 105 43.56 -11.85 18.27
CA ILE A 105 42.19 -12.00 18.85
C ILE A 105 41.77 -10.72 19.58
N TRP A 106 42.67 -10.10 20.34
CA TRP A 106 42.41 -8.83 21.00
C TRP A 106 42.21 -7.68 20.01
N PHE A 107 42.99 -7.63 18.93
CA PHE A 107 42.83 -6.64 17.84
C PHE A 107 41.59 -6.88 17.02
N MET A 108 41.22 -8.13 16.74
CA MET A 108 39.95 -8.46 16.09
C MET A 108 38.76 -8.14 16.99
N ASN A 109 38.84 -8.47 18.29
CA ASN A 109 37.80 -8.17 19.25
C ASN A 109 37.69 -6.65 19.56
N LYS A 110 38.77 -5.88 19.40
CA LYS A 110 38.75 -4.42 19.55
C LYS A 110 38.16 -3.71 18.33
N ASN A 111 38.22 -4.35 17.15
CA ASN A 111 37.61 -3.83 15.92
C ASN A 111 36.13 -4.25 15.76
N GLU A 112 35.59 -5.16 16.58
CA GLU A 112 34.16 -5.49 16.59
C GLU A 112 33.31 -4.47 17.40
N GLY A 113 33.93 -3.41 17.91
CA GLY A 113 33.24 -2.28 18.57
C GLY A 113 32.59 -1.26 17.63
N HIS A 114 32.47 -1.52 16.33
CA HIS A 114 31.40 -0.94 15.57
C HIS A 114 30.14 -1.75 15.88
N GLU A 115 29.44 -1.37 16.96
CA GLU A 115 28.01 -1.54 16.98
C GLU A 115 27.51 -1.05 15.60
N VAL A 116 27.26 -1.98 14.69
CA VAL A 116 26.28 -1.76 13.67
C VAL A 116 25.03 -1.51 14.48
N LYS A 117 24.79 -0.23 14.84
CA LYS A 117 23.45 0.21 15.16
C LYS A 117 22.66 -0.29 13.98
N THR A 118 22.01 -1.41 14.12
CA THR A 118 20.86 -1.75 13.33
C THR A 118 19.96 -0.56 13.57
N VAL A 119 20.06 0.42 12.66
CA VAL A 119 19.05 1.43 12.51
C VAL A 119 17.83 0.55 12.23
N VAL A 120 17.02 0.37 13.26
CA VAL A 120 15.67 -0.15 13.07
C VAL A 120 15.05 0.92 12.19
N VAL A 121 15.17 0.74 10.88
CA VAL A 121 14.44 1.55 9.91
C VAL A 121 13.01 1.27 10.29
N ALA A 122 12.36 2.24 10.92
CA ALA A 122 10.96 2.12 11.29
C ALA A 122 10.25 1.71 10.01
N GLU A 123 9.66 0.51 10.03
CA GLU A 123 8.98 -0.04 8.87
C GLU A 123 7.87 0.94 8.50
N ILE A 124 7.98 1.54 7.33
CA ILE A 124 6.97 2.47 6.84
C ILE A 124 5.81 1.64 6.34
N GLU A 125 4.77 1.59 7.16
CA GLU A 125 3.54 0.90 6.81
C GLU A 125 2.77 1.68 5.73
N HIS A 126 2.06 0.94 4.88
CA HIS A 126 1.13 1.53 3.92
C HIS A 126 -0.06 2.20 4.61
N GLY A 127 -0.79 3.00 3.89
CA GLY A 127 -2.04 3.60 4.36
C GLY A 127 -3.09 2.56 4.73
N SER A 128 -4.08 2.99 5.48
CA SER A 128 -5.16 2.16 6.00
C SER A 128 -6.50 2.90 5.98
N THR A 129 -7.60 2.18 6.17
CA THR A 129 -8.93 2.79 6.33
C THR A 129 -8.99 3.53 7.65
N LYS A 130 -8.90 4.86 7.61
CA LYS A 130 -8.99 5.75 8.77
C LYS A 130 -9.43 7.15 8.37
N ALA A 131 -10.28 7.75 9.20
CA ALA A 131 -10.76 9.12 9.04
C ALA A 131 -11.12 9.73 10.39
N ARG A 132 -11.38 11.02 10.40
CA ARG A 132 -12.01 11.72 11.52
C ARG A 132 -13.31 12.36 11.03
N LEU A 133 -14.40 12.06 11.72
CA LEU A 133 -15.71 12.67 11.49
C LEU A 133 -15.92 13.78 12.51
N GLU A 134 -16.08 15.01 12.03
CA GLU A 134 -16.49 16.14 12.83
C GLU A 134 -17.98 16.37 12.62
N LEU A 135 -18.75 16.22 13.68
CA LEU A 135 -20.20 16.36 13.68
C LEU A 135 -20.63 17.82 13.79
N ALA A 136 -21.86 18.12 13.37
CA ALA A 136 -22.45 19.46 13.43
C ALA A 136 -22.53 20.05 14.85
N ASP A 137 -22.52 19.22 15.87
CA ASP A 137 -22.51 19.63 17.29
C ASP A 137 -21.08 19.83 17.86
N GLY A 138 -20.05 19.69 17.03
CA GLY A 138 -18.66 19.86 17.39
C GLY A 138 -17.98 18.61 17.95
N ARG A 139 -18.68 17.50 18.13
CA ARG A 139 -18.05 16.21 18.51
C ARG A 139 -17.15 15.72 17.39
N LYS A 140 -16.00 15.12 17.78
CA LYS A 140 -15.05 14.52 16.86
C LYS A 140 -14.94 13.04 17.15
N VAL A 141 -15.05 12.23 16.10
CA VAL A 141 -15.03 10.78 16.18
C VAL A 141 -13.97 10.25 15.24
N ASP A 142 -12.99 9.55 15.79
CA ASP A 142 -11.96 8.87 14.97
C ASP A 142 -12.54 7.53 14.48
N LEU A 143 -12.47 7.33 13.18
CA LEU A 143 -12.97 6.16 12.47
C LEU A 143 -11.81 5.32 11.96
N ASN A 144 -11.85 4.02 12.19
CA ASN A 144 -10.89 3.06 11.67
C ASN A 144 -11.60 1.78 11.24
N GLN A 145 -10.88 0.82 10.71
CA GLN A 145 -11.41 -0.44 10.18
C GLN A 145 -12.18 -1.28 11.21
N GLU A 146 -11.89 -1.12 12.50
CA GLU A 146 -12.51 -1.86 13.60
C GLU A 146 -13.69 -1.11 14.23
N THR A 147 -13.94 0.12 13.81
CA THR A 147 -14.92 0.99 14.43
C THR A 147 -16.33 0.62 13.99
N CYS A 148 -17.03 -0.13 14.82
CA CYS A 148 -18.45 -0.41 14.65
C CYS A 148 -19.21 0.59 15.56
N LEU A 149 -19.57 1.76 15.00
CA LEU A 149 -20.26 2.82 15.75
C LEU A 149 -21.69 2.96 15.29
N GLN A 150 -22.56 3.12 16.28
CA GLN A 150 -23.91 3.62 16.08
C GLN A 150 -24.01 4.94 16.85
N LEU A 151 -24.01 6.06 16.12
CA LEU A 151 -24.13 7.39 16.70
C LEU A 151 -25.51 7.97 16.35
N GLU A 152 -26.11 8.63 17.33
CA GLU A 152 -27.27 9.48 17.07
C GLU A 152 -26.82 10.93 17.02
N GLU A 153 -27.18 11.62 15.94
CA GLU A 153 -27.01 13.07 15.81
C GLU A 153 -28.12 13.85 16.45
N VAL A 154 -27.84 15.12 16.77
CA VAL A 154 -28.88 16.09 17.19
C VAL A 154 -29.89 16.26 16.05
N GLY A 155 -31.06 15.68 16.18
CA GLY A 155 -32.10 15.61 15.14
C GLY A 155 -32.53 14.19 14.80
N GLY A 156 -31.91 13.17 15.43
CA GLY A 156 -32.33 11.77 15.35
C GLY A 156 -31.87 11.02 14.10
N THR A 157 -30.97 11.59 13.32
CA THR A 157 -30.28 10.87 12.24
C THR A 157 -29.29 9.88 12.84
N ARG A 158 -29.34 8.63 12.42
CA ARG A 158 -28.40 7.60 12.88
C ARG A 158 -27.23 7.48 11.90
N ILE A 159 -26.03 7.54 12.43
CA ILE A 159 -24.80 7.26 11.71
C ILE A 159 -24.40 5.83 12.05
N LEU A 160 -24.32 4.99 11.05
CA LEU A 160 -23.87 3.59 11.16
C LEU A 160 -22.53 3.45 10.45
N THR A 161 -21.56 2.84 11.13
CA THR A 161 -20.33 2.41 10.47
C THR A 161 -20.43 0.92 10.20
N MET A 162 -20.51 0.53 8.93
CA MET A 162 -20.55 -0.87 8.48
C MET A 162 -19.64 -1.03 7.27
N ASP A 163 -18.88 -2.13 7.22
CA ASP A 163 -18.03 -2.51 6.08
C ASP A 163 -17.08 -1.40 5.61
N ASN A 164 -16.39 -0.73 6.55
CA ASN A 164 -15.48 0.40 6.28
C ASN A 164 -16.15 1.63 5.62
N MET A 165 -17.46 1.74 5.74
CA MET A 165 -18.26 2.84 5.20
C MET A 165 -19.16 3.44 6.28
N VAL A 166 -19.20 4.76 6.33
CA VAL A 166 -20.21 5.50 7.11
C VAL A 166 -21.47 5.59 6.29
N LYS A 167 -22.61 5.20 6.89
CA LYS A 167 -23.94 5.31 6.29
C LYS A 167 -24.86 6.14 7.16
N TYR A 168 -25.64 7.00 6.53
CA TYR A 168 -26.67 7.75 7.19
C TYR A 168 -28.02 7.02 7.06
N ALA A 169 -28.54 6.49 8.18
CA ALA A 169 -29.88 5.93 8.21
C ALA A 169 -30.88 7.05 8.48
N GLY A 170 -31.69 7.39 7.49
CA GLY A 170 -32.71 8.42 7.61
C GLY A 170 -33.75 8.05 8.64
N ARG A 171 -34.28 9.06 9.32
CA ARG A 171 -35.49 8.95 10.14
C ARG A 171 -36.70 9.15 9.23
N ASP A 172 -37.78 8.43 9.55
CA ASP A 172 -39.14 8.70 8.97
C ASP A 172 -39.45 10.18 8.96
N SER A 173 -40.01 10.65 7.87
CA SER A 173 -40.26 12.04 7.45
C SER A 173 -41.14 12.91 8.37
N LEU A 174 -41.30 12.57 9.65
CA LEU A 174 -42.27 13.23 10.54
C LEU A 174 -41.68 14.27 11.52
N VAL A 175 -40.37 14.52 11.52
CA VAL A 175 -39.71 15.50 12.42
C VAL A 175 -38.79 16.47 11.66
N ALA A 176 -39.25 17.04 10.57
CA ALA A 176 -38.61 18.17 9.91
C ALA A 176 -38.99 19.49 10.61
N HIS A 177 -38.42 19.75 11.79
CA HIS A 177 -38.71 21.01 12.54
C HIS A 177 -37.48 21.90 12.77
N SER A 178 -36.32 21.65 12.15
CA SER A 178 -35.28 22.67 12.11
C SER A 178 -34.95 23.03 10.67
N MET A 179 -35.24 24.27 10.27
CA MET A 179 -34.86 24.85 8.97
C MET A 179 -33.38 25.10 8.85
N GLU A 180 -32.55 24.73 9.82
CA GLU A 180 -31.14 24.99 9.84
C GLU A 180 -30.37 23.81 9.25
N MET A 181 -29.61 24.05 8.17
CA MET A 181 -28.73 23.05 7.58
C MET A 181 -27.53 22.78 8.50
N LYS A 182 -27.45 21.57 9.00
CA LYS A 182 -26.33 21.09 9.81
C LYS A 182 -25.32 20.38 8.93
N TYR A 183 -24.04 20.67 9.13
CA TYR A 183 -22.96 20.13 8.32
C TYR A 183 -22.03 19.25 9.15
N ASN A 184 -21.65 18.10 8.59
CA ASN A 184 -20.57 17.27 9.07
C ASN A 184 -19.36 17.43 8.17
N THR A 185 -18.19 17.14 8.71
CA THR A 185 -16.95 17.11 7.93
C THR A 185 -16.25 15.80 8.15
N LEU A 186 -15.99 15.07 7.06
CA LEU A 186 -15.12 13.88 7.07
C LEU A 186 -13.72 14.31 6.63
N ILE A 187 -12.72 13.99 7.46
CA ILE A 187 -11.31 14.34 7.23
C ILE A 187 -10.52 13.04 7.17
N VAL A 188 -9.87 12.79 6.05
CA VAL A 188 -8.95 11.68 5.86
C VAL A 188 -7.52 12.19 6.00
N PRO A 189 -6.75 11.73 6.99
CA PRO A 189 -5.37 12.17 7.18
C PRO A 189 -4.44 11.53 6.14
N ARG A 190 -3.19 11.95 6.12
CA ARG A 190 -2.12 11.24 5.40
C ARG A 190 -2.04 9.78 5.88
N GLY A 191 -1.82 8.86 4.96
CA GLY A 191 -1.86 7.43 5.22
C GLY A 191 -3.27 6.90 5.50
N GLY A 192 -4.32 7.62 5.10
CA GLY A 192 -5.70 7.22 5.25
C GLY A 192 -6.44 7.10 3.92
N GLU A 193 -7.53 6.37 3.93
CA GLU A 193 -8.60 6.40 2.93
C GLU A 193 -9.91 6.08 3.64
N PHE A 194 -11.02 6.57 3.11
CA PHE A 194 -12.32 6.28 3.72
C PHE A 194 -13.46 6.39 2.70
N ALA A 195 -14.54 5.62 2.92
CA ALA A 195 -15.75 5.66 2.12
C ALA A 195 -16.95 6.15 2.93
N LEU A 196 -17.87 6.84 2.27
CA LEU A 196 -19.04 7.46 2.86
C LEU A 196 -20.26 7.30 1.93
N GLU A 197 -21.40 6.94 2.48
CA GLU A 197 -22.68 7.02 1.79
C GLU A 197 -23.50 8.19 2.38
N LEU A 198 -23.80 9.19 1.56
CA LEU A 198 -24.57 10.37 1.94
C LEU A 198 -26.08 10.04 2.09
N ALA A 199 -26.83 10.95 2.69
CA ALA A 199 -28.26 10.76 2.95
C ALA A 199 -29.12 10.58 1.68
N ASP A 200 -28.64 11.00 0.53
CA ASP A 200 -29.31 10.81 -0.78
C ASP A 200 -28.90 9.49 -1.50
N GLY A 201 -28.06 8.66 -0.86
CA GLY A 201 -27.53 7.43 -1.42
C GLY A 201 -26.31 7.63 -2.33
N THR A 202 -25.78 8.86 -2.43
CA THR A 202 -24.52 9.13 -3.12
C THR A 202 -23.36 8.49 -2.36
N ARG A 203 -22.53 7.71 -3.06
CA ARG A 203 -21.34 7.10 -2.50
C ARG A 203 -20.11 7.93 -2.84
N VAL A 204 -19.24 8.10 -1.84
CA VAL A 204 -18.05 8.95 -1.94
C VAL A 204 -16.86 8.22 -1.36
N TRP A 205 -15.74 8.23 -2.06
CA TRP A 205 -14.46 7.73 -1.57
C TRP A 205 -13.48 8.90 -1.47
N LEU A 206 -12.86 9.03 -0.33
CA LEU A 206 -11.84 10.05 -0.07
C LEU A 206 -10.46 9.40 -0.01
N ASN A 207 -9.53 9.92 -0.78
CA ASN A 207 -8.12 9.52 -0.76
C ASN A 207 -7.36 10.18 0.41
N ALA A 208 -6.10 9.80 0.62
CA ALA A 208 -5.26 10.38 1.68
C ALA A 208 -5.19 11.91 1.58
N GLU A 209 -5.16 12.56 2.76
CA GLU A 209 -5.07 14.03 2.87
C GLU A 209 -6.27 14.77 2.21
N SER A 210 -7.48 14.20 2.35
CA SER A 210 -8.70 14.74 1.75
C SER A 210 -9.75 15.08 2.79
N ARG A 211 -10.66 15.95 2.43
CA ARG A 211 -11.75 16.42 3.28
C ARG A 211 -13.01 16.60 2.46
N LEU A 212 -14.16 16.20 3.05
CA LEU A 212 -15.50 16.47 2.52
C LEU A 212 -16.36 17.09 3.61
N ARG A 213 -16.96 18.26 3.32
CA ARG A 213 -17.97 18.92 4.15
C ARG A 213 -19.31 18.77 3.45
N TYR A 214 -20.28 18.23 4.14
CA TYR A 214 -21.60 17.88 3.58
C TYR A 214 -22.71 18.10 4.60
N PRO A 215 -23.93 18.45 4.16
CA PRO A 215 -25.06 18.56 5.05
C PRO A 215 -25.53 17.18 5.50
N VAL A 216 -25.99 17.05 6.75
CA VAL A 216 -26.59 15.83 7.29
C VAL A 216 -27.79 15.38 6.46
N ASN A 217 -28.61 16.36 6.01
CA ASN A 217 -29.70 16.16 5.08
C ASN A 217 -29.66 17.26 4.02
N PHE A 218 -29.91 16.89 2.77
CA PHE A 218 -30.01 17.86 1.68
C PHE A 218 -31.37 18.56 1.72
N ILE A 219 -31.39 19.81 2.14
CA ILE A 219 -32.58 20.68 2.16
C ILE A 219 -32.51 21.63 0.96
N GLY A 220 -33.65 22.06 0.42
CA GLY A 220 -33.73 22.98 -0.75
C GLY A 220 -33.58 22.26 -2.09
N ASN A 221 -33.20 23.02 -3.13
CA ASN A 221 -33.29 22.59 -4.52
C ASN A 221 -31.98 21.99 -5.06
N GLU A 222 -30.91 21.91 -4.24
CA GLU A 222 -29.61 21.38 -4.61
C GLU A 222 -29.06 20.49 -3.50
N ARG A 223 -28.19 19.56 -3.89
CA ARG A 223 -27.40 18.69 -3.01
C ARG A 223 -25.96 19.20 -3.04
N LYS A 224 -25.63 20.14 -2.15
CA LYS A 224 -24.34 20.83 -2.18
C LYS A 224 -23.38 20.25 -1.14
N VAL A 225 -22.11 20.00 -1.58
CA VAL A 225 -20.99 19.57 -0.74
C VAL A 225 -19.74 20.39 -1.10
N GLU A 226 -18.79 20.44 -0.17
CA GLU A 226 -17.49 21.11 -0.36
C GLU A 226 -16.36 20.11 -0.13
N MET A 227 -15.30 20.14 -0.95
CA MET A 227 -14.21 19.21 -0.81
C MET A 227 -12.83 19.88 -0.90
N ALA A 228 -11.81 19.16 -0.43
CA ALA A 228 -10.40 19.41 -0.71
C ALA A 228 -9.66 18.06 -0.80
N GLY A 229 -8.53 18.03 -1.53
CA GLY A 229 -7.80 16.79 -1.78
C GLY A 229 -8.36 16.01 -2.96
N GLU A 230 -8.43 14.69 -2.89
CA GLU A 230 -8.94 13.84 -3.97
C GLU A 230 -10.12 13.00 -3.52
N VAL A 231 -11.21 13.10 -4.29
CA VAL A 231 -12.49 12.45 -3.97
C VAL A 231 -13.12 11.88 -5.24
N TYR A 232 -13.54 10.64 -5.17
CA TYR A 232 -14.34 9.99 -6.19
C TYR A 232 -15.80 9.95 -5.75
N PHE A 233 -16.71 10.32 -6.66
CA PHE A 233 -18.14 10.38 -6.44
C PHE A 233 -18.89 9.41 -7.35
N GLU A 234 -19.81 8.64 -6.78
CA GLU A 234 -20.88 7.93 -7.49
C GLU A 234 -22.21 8.55 -7.06
N VAL A 235 -22.62 9.57 -7.79
CA VAL A 235 -23.79 10.38 -7.40
C VAL A 235 -25.09 9.67 -7.73
N ALA A 236 -25.97 9.58 -6.74
CA ALA A 236 -27.33 9.06 -6.92
C ALA A 236 -28.11 9.89 -7.94
N LYS A 237 -28.82 9.21 -8.87
CA LYS A 237 -29.55 9.85 -9.97
C LYS A 237 -30.77 10.61 -9.43
N ASP A 238 -30.78 11.92 -9.61
CA ASP A 238 -31.91 12.82 -9.34
C ASP A 238 -31.84 14.00 -10.32
N LYS A 239 -32.86 14.07 -11.21
CA LYS A 239 -32.93 15.10 -12.26
C LYS A 239 -33.50 16.42 -11.72
N GLU A 240 -34.30 16.35 -10.67
CA GLU A 240 -34.98 17.50 -10.09
C GLU A 240 -34.09 18.25 -9.09
N LYS A 241 -33.16 17.54 -8.45
CA LYS A 241 -32.29 18.09 -7.43
C LYS A 241 -30.81 17.86 -7.77
N PRO A 242 -30.16 18.78 -8.49
CA PRO A 242 -28.76 18.64 -8.89
C PRO A 242 -27.81 18.46 -7.70
N PHE A 243 -26.74 17.67 -7.90
CA PHE A 243 -25.65 17.55 -6.95
C PHE A 243 -24.53 18.52 -7.35
N VAL A 244 -24.03 19.30 -6.41
CA VAL A 244 -23.03 20.34 -6.63
C VAL A 244 -21.84 20.13 -5.71
N VAL A 245 -20.65 19.95 -6.27
CA VAL A 245 -19.38 19.91 -5.53
C VAL A 245 -18.67 21.23 -5.71
N THR A 246 -18.39 21.92 -4.61
CA THR A 246 -17.59 23.16 -4.61
C THR A 246 -16.16 22.84 -4.18
N VAL A 247 -15.19 23.29 -4.98
CA VAL A 247 -13.76 23.05 -4.75
C VAL A 247 -12.94 24.19 -5.35
N ASN A 248 -12.05 24.81 -4.57
CA ASN A 248 -11.15 25.90 -4.99
C ASN A 248 -11.84 26.98 -5.84
N GLY A 249 -13.06 27.38 -5.48
CA GLY A 249 -13.83 28.40 -6.20
C GLY A 249 -14.52 27.92 -7.49
N MET A 250 -14.44 26.64 -7.82
CA MET A 250 -15.12 26.00 -8.94
C MET A 250 -16.34 25.20 -8.45
N ASP A 251 -17.44 25.25 -9.17
CA ASP A 251 -18.63 24.40 -8.96
C ASP A 251 -18.71 23.31 -10.02
N ILE A 252 -18.90 22.07 -9.58
CA ILE A 252 -19.06 20.86 -10.39
C ILE A 252 -20.53 20.42 -10.22
N ARG A 253 -21.36 20.52 -11.25
CA ARG A 253 -22.80 20.21 -11.21
C ARG A 253 -23.11 18.95 -12.00
N VAL A 254 -23.85 18.02 -11.35
CA VAL A 254 -24.25 16.72 -11.95
C VAL A 254 -25.66 16.32 -11.54
N LEU A 255 -26.26 15.35 -12.27
CA LEU A 255 -27.63 14.83 -12.00
C LEU A 255 -27.63 13.33 -11.66
N GLY A 256 -26.46 12.66 -11.68
CA GLY A 256 -26.32 11.21 -11.47
C GLY A 256 -25.18 10.69 -12.32
N THR A 257 -23.98 10.75 -11.79
CA THR A 257 -22.71 10.76 -12.55
C THR A 257 -21.63 10.14 -11.67
N SER A 258 -20.69 9.42 -12.30
CA SER A 258 -19.50 8.90 -11.67
C SER A 258 -18.28 9.69 -12.16
N PHE A 259 -17.54 10.33 -11.26
CA PHE A 259 -16.40 11.19 -11.59
C PHE A 259 -15.40 11.30 -10.45
N ASN A 260 -14.12 11.57 -10.79
CA ASN A 260 -13.04 11.85 -9.85
C ASN A 260 -12.67 13.33 -9.87
N VAL A 261 -12.37 13.89 -8.71
CA VAL A 261 -11.87 15.25 -8.55
C VAL A 261 -10.60 15.22 -7.71
N SER A 262 -9.50 15.74 -8.25
CA SER A 262 -8.23 15.92 -7.54
C SER A 262 -7.88 17.40 -7.46
N ALA A 263 -7.72 17.89 -6.23
CA ALA A 263 -7.46 19.30 -5.90
C ALA A 263 -6.42 19.43 -4.77
N TYR A 264 -5.32 18.68 -4.87
CA TYR A 264 -4.20 18.78 -3.94
C TYR A 264 -3.32 20.02 -4.19
N GLN A 265 -3.37 20.53 -5.40
CA GLN A 265 -2.67 21.74 -5.82
C GLN A 265 -3.67 22.87 -6.05
N GLU A 266 -3.19 24.02 -6.51
CA GLU A 266 -4.08 25.14 -6.88
C GLU A 266 -5.02 24.77 -8.03
N SER A 267 -4.55 23.95 -8.97
CA SER A 267 -5.37 23.43 -10.06
C SER A 267 -6.34 22.35 -9.60
N VAL A 268 -7.52 22.31 -10.21
CA VAL A 268 -8.53 21.28 -9.99
C VAL A 268 -8.62 20.39 -11.22
N ILE A 269 -8.39 19.09 -11.04
CA ILE A 269 -8.49 18.09 -12.10
C ILE A 269 -9.80 17.32 -11.92
N THR A 270 -10.67 17.36 -12.92
CA THR A 270 -11.94 16.61 -12.93
C THR A 270 -11.94 15.59 -14.06
N THR A 271 -12.09 14.31 -13.74
CA THR A 271 -12.13 13.20 -14.71
C THR A 271 -13.51 12.54 -14.70
N LEU A 272 -14.18 12.50 -15.84
CA LEU A 272 -15.52 11.94 -15.97
C LEU A 272 -15.47 10.47 -16.38
N VAL A 273 -16.08 9.60 -15.56
CA VAL A 273 -16.20 8.16 -15.82
C VAL A 273 -17.52 7.84 -16.51
N GLU A 274 -18.65 8.25 -15.94
CA GLU A 274 -19.99 7.97 -16.47
C GLU A 274 -20.92 9.18 -16.27
N GLY A 275 -21.77 9.44 -17.27
CA GLY A 275 -22.79 10.47 -17.19
C GLY A 275 -22.37 11.78 -17.85
N ARG A 276 -22.63 12.92 -17.20
CA ARG A 276 -22.30 14.26 -17.68
C ARG A 276 -21.96 15.18 -16.49
N VAL A 277 -20.92 15.96 -16.64
CA VAL A 277 -20.47 16.94 -15.65
C VAL A 277 -20.49 18.32 -16.27
N ARG A 278 -21.10 19.29 -15.56
CA ARG A 278 -20.95 20.72 -15.89
C ARG A 278 -20.03 21.34 -14.87
N LEU A 279 -18.95 21.94 -15.36
CA LEU A 279 -17.97 22.69 -14.60
C LEU A 279 -18.27 24.20 -14.76
N THR A 280 -18.15 24.94 -13.67
CA THR A 280 -18.27 26.41 -13.68
C THR A 280 -17.16 26.97 -12.81
N GLY A 281 -16.23 27.72 -13.40
CA GLY A 281 -15.13 28.37 -12.71
C GLY A 281 -14.97 29.81 -13.22
N GLY A 282 -14.98 30.79 -12.31
CA GLY A 282 -14.99 32.20 -12.72
C GLY A 282 -16.13 32.52 -13.68
N ASN A 283 -15.78 33.00 -14.88
CA ASN A 283 -16.74 33.29 -15.96
C ASN A 283 -16.86 32.16 -17.00
N GLU A 284 -16.09 31.09 -16.83
CA GLU A 284 -16.01 29.98 -17.77
C GLU A 284 -16.97 28.84 -17.40
N GLN A 285 -17.55 28.21 -18.41
CA GLN A 285 -18.36 27.01 -18.26
C GLN A 285 -17.92 25.96 -19.26
N LEU A 286 -17.89 24.69 -18.80
CA LEU A 286 -17.55 23.54 -19.61
C LEU A 286 -18.46 22.36 -19.28
N VAL A 287 -18.73 21.53 -20.27
CA VAL A 287 -19.44 20.25 -20.06
C VAL A 287 -18.57 19.12 -20.54
N LEU A 288 -18.28 18.17 -19.64
CA LEU A 288 -17.51 16.97 -19.94
C LEU A 288 -18.40 15.81 -20.39
N ALA A 289 -17.88 15.05 -21.34
CA ALA A 289 -18.35 13.71 -21.73
C ALA A 289 -17.48 12.62 -21.06
N PRO A 290 -17.95 11.37 -20.99
CA PRO A 290 -17.14 10.25 -20.48
C PRO A 290 -15.77 10.12 -21.16
N ASN A 291 -14.74 9.79 -20.34
CA ASN A 291 -13.33 9.76 -20.74
C ASN A 291 -12.73 11.14 -21.08
N GLU A 292 -13.37 12.22 -20.68
CA GLU A 292 -12.76 13.54 -20.70
C GLU A 292 -12.25 13.92 -19.30
N GLN A 293 -11.12 14.60 -19.30
CA GLN A 293 -10.52 15.21 -18.10
C GLN A 293 -10.33 16.69 -18.35
N ALA A 294 -10.82 17.52 -17.43
CA ALA A 294 -10.55 18.95 -17.41
C ALA A 294 -9.58 19.31 -16.28
N VAL A 295 -8.65 20.20 -16.58
CA VAL A 295 -7.77 20.86 -15.61
C VAL A 295 -8.18 22.31 -15.53
N TRP A 296 -8.63 22.75 -14.34
CA TRP A 296 -8.94 24.15 -14.04
C TRP A 296 -7.76 24.78 -13.32
N THR A 297 -7.24 25.90 -13.83
CA THR A 297 -6.08 26.62 -13.28
C THR A 297 -6.42 27.94 -12.59
N GLY A 298 -7.71 28.22 -12.39
CA GLY A 298 -8.21 29.50 -11.86
C GLY A 298 -8.77 30.43 -12.94
N ASP A 299 -8.28 30.34 -14.17
CA ASP A 299 -8.65 31.24 -15.27
C ASP A 299 -9.33 30.51 -16.43
N ASN A 300 -8.87 29.31 -16.79
CA ASN A 300 -9.34 28.56 -17.96
C ASN A 300 -9.39 27.06 -17.71
N PHE A 301 -10.16 26.36 -18.54
CA PHE A 301 -10.19 24.90 -18.61
C PHE A 301 -9.32 24.39 -19.74
N ASP A 302 -8.42 23.46 -19.43
CA ASP A 302 -7.74 22.61 -20.41
C ASP A 302 -8.39 21.23 -20.40
N VAL A 303 -8.78 20.72 -21.59
CA VAL A 303 -9.51 19.47 -21.71
C VAL A 303 -8.75 18.48 -22.57
N LYS A 304 -8.65 17.24 -22.07
CA LYS A 304 -8.03 16.14 -22.82
C LYS A 304 -8.84 14.87 -22.74
N GLN A 305 -8.71 14.03 -23.76
CA GLN A 305 -9.21 12.65 -23.73
C GLN A 305 -8.27 11.77 -22.91
N VAL A 306 -8.84 10.93 -22.05
CA VAL A 306 -8.09 10.02 -21.18
C VAL A 306 -8.85 8.68 -21.07
N ASP A 307 -8.16 7.63 -20.60
CA ASP A 307 -8.86 6.48 -20.04
C ASP A 307 -9.22 6.83 -18.58
N ALA A 308 -10.49 7.18 -18.36
CA ALA A 308 -10.96 7.63 -17.03
C ALA A 308 -10.79 6.55 -15.96
N ARG A 309 -10.73 5.27 -16.34
CA ARG A 309 -10.51 4.16 -15.41
C ARG A 309 -9.16 4.29 -14.68
N ASN A 310 -8.13 4.75 -15.35
CA ASN A 310 -6.79 4.91 -14.78
C ASN A 310 -6.77 5.89 -13.58
N TYR A 311 -7.66 6.88 -13.60
CA TYR A 311 -7.77 7.92 -12.56
C TYR A 311 -8.60 7.51 -11.34
N ILE A 312 -9.17 6.31 -11.34
CA ILE A 312 -9.97 5.78 -10.23
C ILE A 312 -9.39 4.49 -9.63
N LEU A 313 -8.30 3.97 -10.18
CA LEU A 313 -7.65 2.74 -9.71
C LEU A 313 -7.15 2.85 -8.26
N TRP A 314 -6.91 4.06 -7.78
CA TRP A 314 -6.52 4.28 -6.39
C TRP A 314 -7.56 3.74 -5.39
N LYS A 315 -8.87 3.86 -5.66
CA LYS A 315 -9.93 3.29 -4.81
C LYS A 315 -10.01 1.76 -4.90
N GLU A 316 -9.39 1.16 -5.93
CA GLU A 316 -9.23 -0.29 -6.11
C GLU A 316 -7.91 -0.81 -5.53
N GLY A 317 -7.14 0.07 -4.86
CA GLY A 317 -5.88 -0.26 -4.22
C GLY A 317 -4.69 -0.36 -5.18
N VAL A 318 -4.70 0.37 -6.30
CA VAL A 318 -3.64 0.38 -7.30
C VAL A 318 -3.12 1.80 -7.52
N PHE A 319 -1.80 1.97 -7.51
CA PHE A 319 -1.12 3.12 -8.09
C PHE A 319 -0.90 2.85 -9.58
N TYR A 320 -1.46 3.68 -10.41
CA TYR A 320 -1.29 3.64 -11.87
C TYR A 320 -0.82 4.99 -12.37
N PHE A 321 0.34 5.01 -13.00
CA PHE A 321 0.93 6.20 -13.60
C PHE A 321 1.46 5.83 -14.98
N GLU A 322 1.17 6.62 -15.99
CA GLU A 322 1.63 6.43 -17.37
C GLU A 322 2.25 7.73 -17.88
N ASP A 323 3.56 7.73 -18.14
CA ASP A 323 4.35 8.89 -18.56
C ASP A 323 4.17 10.13 -17.65
N VAL A 324 4.19 9.90 -16.32
CA VAL A 324 3.96 10.91 -15.29
C VAL A 324 5.29 11.32 -14.65
N ASP A 325 5.40 12.59 -14.29
CA ASP A 325 6.57 13.15 -13.61
C ASP A 325 6.79 12.48 -12.25
N LEU A 326 8.06 12.22 -11.91
CA LEU A 326 8.45 11.59 -10.65
C LEU A 326 7.91 12.33 -9.42
N GLU A 327 7.82 13.67 -9.49
CA GLU A 327 7.26 14.48 -8.42
C GLU A 327 5.82 14.08 -8.13
N THR A 328 4.97 13.98 -9.14
CA THR A 328 3.56 13.57 -8.98
C THR A 328 3.44 12.18 -8.39
N ILE A 329 4.24 11.22 -8.89
CA ILE A 329 4.25 9.83 -8.39
C ILE A 329 4.64 9.79 -6.91
N LEU A 330 5.74 10.46 -6.56
CA LEU A 330 6.24 10.44 -5.17
C LEU A 330 5.36 11.25 -4.22
N ASP A 331 4.68 12.28 -4.69
CA ASP A 331 3.72 13.04 -3.88
C ASP A 331 2.50 12.19 -3.53
N ASP A 332 1.96 11.40 -4.47
CA ASP A 332 0.87 10.47 -4.20
C ASP A 332 1.31 9.36 -3.22
N MET A 333 2.50 8.79 -3.44
CA MET A 333 3.09 7.84 -2.49
C MET A 333 3.32 8.48 -1.11
N ALA A 334 3.81 9.71 -1.06
CA ALA A 334 4.06 10.43 0.18
C ALA A 334 2.78 10.64 0.99
N ARG A 335 1.66 10.95 0.35
CA ARG A 335 0.35 11.05 1.00
C ARG A 335 -0.09 9.70 1.56
N TRP A 336 0.04 8.62 0.79
CA TRP A 336 -0.42 7.29 1.18
C TRP A 336 0.43 6.62 2.26
N TYR A 337 1.77 6.74 2.17
CA TYR A 337 2.70 6.17 3.16
C TYR A 337 2.99 7.13 4.32
N ASN A 338 2.43 8.33 4.30
CA ASN A 338 2.68 9.40 5.26
C ASN A 338 4.19 9.64 5.44
N VAL A 339 4.90 9.87 4.35
CA VAL A 339 6.34 10.18 4.32
C VAL A 339 6.58 11.53 3.68
N ASN A 340 7.79 12.08 3.85
CA ASN A 340 8.24 13.28 3.18
C ASN A 340 9.17 12.94 2.02
N ILE A 341 9.21 13.77 0.98
CA ILE A 341 10.11 13.59 -0.16
C ILE A 341 11.12 14.73 -0.17
N PHE A 342 12.40 14.40 -0.30
CA PHE A 342 13.48 15.37 -0.44
C PHE A 342 14.29 15.05 -1.69
N TYR A 343 14.34 15.98 -2.63
CA TYR A 343 15.12 15.86 -3.86
C TYR A 343 16.49 16.50 -3.65
N VAL A 344 17.54 15.66 -3.68
CA VAL A 344 18.94 16.16 -3.66
C VAL A 344 19.23 16.92 -4.94
N ASN A 345 18.69 16.48 -6.07
CA ASN A 345 18.74 17.17 -7.34
C ASN A 345 17.31 17.48 -7.83
N PRO A 346 16.86 18.74 -7.82
CA PRO A 346 15.53 19.14 -8.27
C PRO A 346 15.19 18.75 -9.72
N ALA A 347 16.19 18.57 -10.60
CA ALA A 347 15.98 18.14 -11.97
C ALA A 347 15.39 16.73 -12.10
N LEU A 348 15.40 15.92 -11.01
CA LEU A 348 14.80 14.61 -10.99
C LEU A 348 13.27 14.66 -10.98
N LYS A 349 12.67 15.74 -10.51
CA LYS A 349 11.23 15.92 -10.38
C LYS A 349 10.46 15.68 -11.69
N ILE A 350 11.01 16.19 -12.81
CA ILE A 350 10.41 16.14 -14.15
C ILE A 350 10.75 14.87 -14.94
N LYS A 351 11.51 13.93 -14.34
CA LYS A 351 11.76 12.64 -15.00
C LYS A 351 10.48 11.81 -15.02
N LYS A 352 10.07 11.37 -16.22
CA LYS A 352 8.82 10.62 -16.39
C LYS A 352 8.98 9.14 -16.18
N PHE A 353 7.98 8.55 -15.55
CA PHE A 353 7.90 7.11 -15.26
C PHE A 353 6.49 6.60 -15.53
N SER A 354 6.43 5.29 -15.87
CA SER A 354 5.18 4.54 -15.90
C SER A 354 5.26 3.44 -14.85
N VAL A 355 4.27 3.37 -13.97
CA VAL A 355 4.26 2.50 -12.80
C VAL A 355 2.86 1.97 -12.57
N GLU A 356 2.74 0.66 -12.38
CA GLU A 356 1.51 -0.01 -11.93
C GLU A 356 1.86 -0.91 -10.73
N ILE A 357 1.38 -0.57 -9.55
CA ILE A 357 1.75 -1.21 -8.28
C ILE A 357 0.56 -1.21 -7.33
N LYS A 358 0.42 -2.28 -6.53
CA LYS A 358 -0.57 -2.31 -5.46
C LYS A 358 -0.20 -1.34 -4.33
N ARG A 359 -1.15 -0.53 -3.89
CA ARG A 359 -0.95 0.48 -2.84
C ARG A 359 -0.59 -0.11 -1.47
N TYR A 360 -0.97 -1.37 -1.22
CA TYR A 360 -0.72 -2.07 0.05
C TYR A 360 0.60 -2.84 0.07
N GLU A 361 1.46 -2.69 -0.93
CA GLU A 361 2.81 -3.25 -0.94
C GLU A 361 3.74 -2.44 0.00
N ASN A 362 4.85 -3.04 0.42
CA ASN A 362 5.87 -2.34 1.18
C ASN A 362 6.54 -1.26 0.32
N ILE A 363 6.68 -0.04 0.86
CA ILE A 363 7.24 1.09 0.12
C ILE A 363 8.65 0.82 -0.43
N ASN A 364 9.47 0.07 0.31
CA ASN A 364 10.83 -0.28 -0.12
C ASN A 364 10.82 -1.12 -1.42
N GLU A 365 9.83 -2.02 -1.57
CA GLU A 365 9.69 -2.82 -2.79
C GLU A 365 9.30 -1.95 -3.99
N ILE A 366 8.42 -0.97 -3.77
CA ILE A 366 7.99 -0.03 -4.80
C ILE A 366 9.17 0.83 -5.25
N LEU A 367 9.89 1.44 -4.31
CA LEU A 367 11.05 2.28 -4.62
C LEU A 367 12.13 1.48 -5.35
N ARG A 368 12.41 0.23 -4.92
CA ARG A 368 13.36 -0.67 -5.59
C ARG A 368 12.98 -0.95 -7.04
N ARG A 369 11.67 -1.10 -7.36
CA ARG A 369 11.22 -1.28 -8.75
C ARG A 369 11.49 -0.04 -9.60
N ILE A 370 11.29 1.16 -9.04
CA ILE A 370 11.62 2.42 -9.72
C ILE A 370 13.14 2.54 -9.93
N GLU A 371 13.96 2.17 -8.93
CA GLU A 371 15.43 2.16 -9.02
C GLU A 371 15.98 1.21 -10.10
N GLN A 372 15.27 0.10 -10.41
CA GLN A 372 15.68 -0.83 -11.48
C GLN A 372 15.76 -0.15 -12.85
N THR A 373 15.11 0.97 -13.04
CA THR A 373 15.26 1.80 -14.25
C THR A 373 16.63 2.46 -14.36
N LYS A 374 17.44 2.46 -13.29
CA LYS A 374 18.78 3.10 -13.16
C LYS A 374 18.76 4.60 -13.43
N ARG A 375 17.63 5.25 -13.27
CA ARG A 375 17.44 6.69 -13.53
C ARG A 375 17.41 7.52 -12.24
N VAL A 376 17.11 6.88 -11.12
CA VAL A 376 17.01 7.46 -9.78
C VAL A 376 17.38 6.43 -8.73
N LYS A 377 17.77 6.88 -7.54
CA LYS A 377 17.99 6.09 -6.33
C LYS A 377 17.28 6.72 -5.16
N PHE A 378 16.96 5.91 -4.14
CA PHE A 378 16.25 6.35 -2.96
C PHE A 378 16.98 5.92 -1.69
N GLU A 379 16.99 6.79 -0.71
CA GLU A 379 17.44 6.49 0.65
C GLU A 379 16.37 6.94 1.63
N ILE A 380 15.93 6.03 2.49
CA ILE A 380 14.93 6.35 3.52
C ILE A 380 15.66 6.66 4.82
N LYS A 381 15.42 7.85 5.37
CA LYS A 381 15.85 8.26 6.71
C LYS A 381 14.63 8.68 7.50
N ASP A 382 14.33 7.95 8.56
CA ASP A 382 13.11 8.10 9.35
C ASP A 382 11.87 8.01 8.46
N ARG A 383 11.15 9.10 8.29
CA ARG A 383 9.99 9.21 7.39
C ARG A 383 10.26 10.13 6.19
N THR A 384 11.50 10.30 5.80
CA THR A 384 11.90 11.10 4.64
C THR A 384 12.59 10.22 3.61
N ILE A 385 12.14 10.29 2.37
CA ILE A 385 12.74 9.64 1.20
C ILE A 385 13.61 10.66 0.49
N ASN A 386 14.92 10.46 0.51
CA ASN A 386 15.87 11.25 -0.26
C ASN A 386 15.98 10.67 -1.67
N VAL A 387 15.83 11.53 -2.68
CA VAL A 387 15.86 11.17 -4.11
C VAL A 387 17.13 11.73 -4.72
N TYR A 388 17.95 10.86 -5.34
CA TYR A 388 19.23 11.20 -5.98
C TYR A 388 19.50 10.36 -7.24
N GLU A 389 20.54 10.67 -8.00
CA GLU A 389 20.92 9.93 -9.23
C GLU A 389 21.63 8.61 -8.94
#